data_cffad8d218a76917ed324b8ac1085694
#
_entry.id   cffad8d218a76917ed324b8ac1085694
#
_cell.length_a   1.000
_cell.length_b   1.000
_cell.length_c   1.000
_cell.angle_alpha   90.00
_cell.angle_beta   90.00
_cell.angle_gamma   90.00
#
_symmetry.space_group_name_H-M   'P 1'
#
loop_
_entity.id
_entity.type
_entity.pdbx_description
1 polymer ?
#
loop_
_entity_poly.entity_id
_entity_poly.type
_entity_poly.pdbx_seq_one_letter_code
_entity_poly.pdbx_strand_id
1 'polypeptide(L)'
;MRYEILKLLREAGSGHITGVDIGACFGISRSAVWKHIKELRSEGYNIESSPKKGYRLLPGREQLNSFEIMNGLGTKTVGRGVVYFDEITSTNXHASRLAAEGCPEGMTVVAGMQTHGRGRLGRDWESPRDKGIYLSVVLKPPMAPAETPIFTLAAAVAAVKAIYAATGIRTGVKWPNDIIYDGRKVSGILLEMNSEADRVNWLILGIGINYSQTEDDFPAEIRDRAVSILSASGSGSPQRKSTXVQPGRLTLIRALLREIDEIYQDILGGNNGVILDEWRKYSVTLGKEVRFSLRNTEYTGVAADITDSGSLLVDCSDGIRRELLSGEISIRGIFGYSD
;
A
#
# COMPACT_ATOMS: atom_id res chain seq x y z
N MET A 1 19.30 -9.30 17.00
CA MET A 1 19.29 -10.20 18.17
C MET A 1 17.89 -10.35 18.78
N ARG A 2 17.21 -9.28 19.26
CA ARG A 2 15.88 -9.46 19.92
C ARG A 2 14.85 -10.14 19.02
N TYR A 3 14.84 -9.87 17.73
CA TYR A 3 13.90 -10.52 16.81
C TYR A 3 14.26 -11.97 16.49
N GLU A 4 15.51 -12.38 16.65
CA GLU A 4 15.88 -13.80 16.56
C GLU A 4 15.36 -14.56 17.79
N ILE A 5 15.42 -13.92 18.96
CA ILE A 5 14.79 -14.47 20.18
C ILE A 5 13.27 -14.60 19.97
N LEU A 6 12.63 -13.58 19.37
CA LEU A 6 11.20 -13.62 19.07
C LEU A 6 10.83 -14.79 18.13
N LYS A 7 11.65 -15.03 17.10
CA LYS A 7 11.46 -16.19 16.20
C LYS A 7 11.53 -17.49 16.98
N LEU A 8 12.55 -17.65 17.82
CA LEU A 8 12.74 -18.85 18.64
C LEU A 8 11.52 -19.09 19.54
N LEU A 9 10.99 -18.04 20.17
CA LEU A 9 9.79 -18.15 21.02
C LEU A 9 8.55 -18.52 20.18
N ARG A 10 8.43 -18.05 18.94
CA ARG A 10 7.34 -18.44 18.02
C ARG A 10 7.43 -19.92 17.65
N GLU A 11 8.62 -20.38 17.33
CA GLU A 11 8.87 -21.79 16.96
C GLU A 11 8.57 -22.73 18.12
N ALA A 12 8.76 -22.30 19.36
CA ALA A 12 8.41 -23.07 20.55
C ALA A 12 6.90 -23.20 20.77
N GLY A 13 6.08 -22.41 20.09
CA GLY A 13 4.63 -22.46 20.18
C GLY A 13 4.13 -22.24 21.61
N SER A 14 3.46 -23.25 22.17
CA SER A 14 2.97 -23.19 23.56
C SER A 14 4.04 -23.51 24.61
N GLY A 15 5.25 -23.89 24.18
CA GLY A 15 6.35 -24.24 25.08
C GLY A 15 7.02 -23.03 25.71
N HIS A 16 7.74 -23.28 26.79
CA HIS A 16 8.61 -22.28 27.42
C HIS A 16 10.06 -22.58 27.04
N ILE A 17 10.87 -21.55 26.90
CA ILE A 17 12.33 -21.68 26.72
C ILE A 17 13.02 -20.90 27.83
N THR A 18 13.98 -21.56 28.53
CA THR A 18 14.66 -20.90 29.64
C THR A 18 15.61 -19.80 29.11
N GLY A 19 15.87 -18.81 29.95
CA GLY A 19 16.84 -17.76 29.61
C GLY A 19 18.26 -18.31 29.44
N VAL A 20 18.57 -19.47 30.03
CA VAL A 20 19.85 -20.15 29.83
C VAL A 20 19.93 -20.77 28.44
N ASP A 21 18.87 -21.46 28.02
CA ASP A 21 18.82 -22.07 26.67
C ASP A 21 18.85 -21.00 25.57
N ILE A 22 18.08 -19.92 25.74
CA ILE A 22 18.14 -18.78 24.80
C ILE A 22 19.56 -18.21 24.73
N GLY A 23 20.18 -18.01 25.90
CA GLY A 23 21.56 -17.52 25.99
C GLY A 23 22.53 -18.42 25.24
N ALA A 24 22.40 -19.74 25.46
CA ALA A 24 23.25 -20.75 24.78
C ALA A 24 23.06 -20.71 23.26
N CYS A 25 21.80 -20.60 22.77
CA CYS A 25 21.52 -20.54 21.32
C CYS A 25 22.19 -19.35 20.63
N PHE A 26 22.31 -18.22 21.32
CA PHE A 26 22.78 -16.97 20.69
C PHE A 26 24.14 -16.49 21.24
N GLY A 27 24.78 -17.24 22.14
CA GLY A 27 26.08 -16.87 22.73
C GLY A 27 26.01 -15.60 23.58
N ILE A 28 24.91 -15.39 24.33
CA ILE A 28 24.71 -14.19 25.14
C ILE A 28 24.38 -14.57 26.60
N SER A 29 24.62 -13.64 27.49
CA SER A 29 24.36 -13.87 28.94
C SER A 29 22.84 -13.85 29.21
N ARG A 30 22.45 -14.48 30.33
CA ARG A 30 21.06 -14.46 30.81
C ARG A 30 20.54 -13.03 31.02
N SER A 31 21.40 -12.12 31.50
CA SER A 31 21.02 -10.71 31.67
C SER A 31 20.75 -10.01 30.31
N ALA A 32 21.53 -10.35 29.27
CA ALA A 32 21.28 -9.84 27.92
C ALA A 32 19.95 -10.39 27.37
N VAL A 33 19.65 -11.67 27.58
CA VAL A 33 18.34 -12.25 27.22
C VAL A 33 17.21 -11.44 27.87
N TRP A 34 17.31 -11.22 29.20
CA TRP A 34 16.30 -10.46 29.94
C TRP A 34 16.09 -9.05 29.34
N LYS A 35 17.20 -8.38 29.00
CA LYS A 35 17.13 -7.05 28.36
C LYS A 35 16.35 -7.11 27.04
N HIS A 36 16.63 -8.07 26.17
CA HIS A 36 15.92 -8.24 24.90
C HIS A 36 14.44 -8.59 25.09
N ILE A 37 14.11 -9.42 26.07
CA ILE A 37 12.72 -9.73 26.42
C ILE A 37 11.99 -8.45 26.87
N LYS A 38 12.65 -7.62 27.69
CA LYS A 38 12.10 -6.33 28.14
C LYS A 38 11.84 -5.40 26.96
N GLU A 39 12.78 -5.33 26.01
CA GLU A 39 12.63 -4.55 24.77
C GLU A 39 11.41 -5.03 23.95
N LEU A 40 11.30 -6.34 23.72
CA LEU A 40 10.17 -6.92 22.99
C LEU A 40 8.83 -6.61 23.69
N ARG A 41 8.78 -6.70 25.01
CA ARG A 41 7.57 -6.33 25.77
C ARG A 41 7.22 -4.84 25.59
N SER A 42 8.22 -3.96 25.59
CA SER A 42 7.98 -2.52 25.36
C SER A 42 7.50 -2.23 23.94
N GLU A 43 7.82 -3.12 22.98
CA GLU A 43 7.29 -3.08 21.61
C GLU A 43 5.89 -3.70 21.50
N GLY A 44 5.31 -4.20 22.62
CA GLY A 44 3.94 -4.72 22.65
C GLY A 44 3.81 -6.24 22.51
N TYR A 45 4.91 -6.98 22.46
CA TYR A 45 4.84 -8.45 22.41
C TYR A 45 4.44 -9.01 23.76
N ASN A 46 3.45 -9.91 23.78
CA ASN A 46 2.93 -10.52 24.99
C ASN A 46 3.80 -11.72 25.39
N ILE A 47 4.88 -11.48 26.13
CA ILE A 47 5.81 -12.54 26.53
C ILE A 47 5.64 -12.81 28.03
N GLU A 48 5.19 -14.02 28.36
CA GLU A 48 5.09 -14.50 29.72
C GLU A 48 6.46 -14.90 30.25
N SER A 49 6.71 -14.65 31.55
CA SER A 49 7.84 -15.21 32.29
C SER A 49 7.30 -16.16 33.38
N SER A 50 7.79 -17.37 33.41
CA SER A 50 7.42 -18.35 34.44
C SER A 50 8.67 -18.77 35.20
N PRO A 51 8.67 -18.70 36.53
CA PRO A 51 9.81 -19.17 37.31
C PRO A 51 10.16 -20.64 36.98
N LYS A 52 11.44 -20.94 36.78
CA LYS A 52 11.99 -22.25 36.42
C LYS A 52 11.66 -22.70 34.97
N LYS A 53 10.57 -22.24 34.35
CA LYS A 53 10.19 -22.64 32.97
C LYS A 53 10.79 -21.72 31.93
N GLY A 54 10.93 -20.41 32.22
CA GLY A 54 11.48 -19.43 31.29
C GLY A 54 10.43 -18.55 30.64
N TYR A 55 10.58 -18.28 29.35
CA TYR A 55 9.79 -17.34 28.58
C TYR A 55 8.90 -18.06 27.57
N ARG A 56 7.71 -17.53 27.31
CA ARG A 56 6.78 -18.02 26.30
C ARG A 56 6.08 -16.84 25.66
N LEU A 57 5.96 -16.88 24.34
CA LEU A 57 5.17 -15.89 23.60
C LEU A 57 3.69 -16.28 23.64
N LEU A 58 2.85 -15.39 24.10
CA LEU A 58 1.40 -15.57 24.14
C LEU A 58 0.74 -14.84 22.97
N PRO A 59 -0.47 -15.23 22.58
CA PRO A 59 -1.24 -14.43 21.63
C PRO A 59 -1.37 -12.98 22.11
N GLY A 60 -1.28 -12.04 21.18
CA GLY A 60 -1.34 -10.62 21.46
C GLY A 60 -1.84 -9.84 20.26
N ARG A 61 -1.88 -8.53 20.38
CA ARG A 61 -2.23 -7.64 19.28
C ARG A 61 -1.17 -7.72 18.18
N GLU A 62 -1.60 -7.58 16.95
CA GLU A 62 -0.71 -7.45 15.79
C GLU A 62 0.26 -6.28 16.00
N GLN A 63 1.54 -6.56 15.90
CA GLN A 63 2.57 -5.52 15.96
C GLN A 63 2.94 -5.12 14.54
N LEU A 64 2.98 -3.82 14.28
CA LEU A 64 3.38 -3.30 12.99
C LEU A 64 4.75 -2.62 13.14
N ASN A 65 5.78 -3.25 12.58
CA ASN A 65 7.15 -2.74 12.60
C ASN A 65 7.93 -3.34 11.41
N SER A 66 9.14 -2.85 11.20
CA SER A 66 9.99 -3.29 10.07
C SER A 66 10.20 -4.80 10.05
N PHE A 67 10.47 -5.39 11.21
CA PHE A 67 10.71 -6.84 11.32
C PHE A 67 9.47 -7.64 10.90
N GLU A 68 8.30 -7.29 11.43
CA GLU A 68 7.06 -8.01 11.12
C GLU A 68 6.71 -7.91 9.64
N ILE A 69 6.90 -6.73 9.05
CA ILE A 69 6.61 -6.55 7.62
C ILE A 69 7.51 -7.44 6.77
N MET A 70 8.82 -7.49 7.07
CA MET A 70 9.79 -8.27 6.29
C MET A 70 9.72 -9.77 6.56
N ASN A 71 9.29 -10.18 7.76
CA ASN A 71 9.36 -11.58 8.18
C ASN A 71 8.45 -12.47 7.32
N GLY A 72 9.06 -13.34 6.52
CA GLY A 72 8.33 -14.24 5.62
C GLY A 72 7.70 -13.54 4.41
N LEU A 73 8.17 -12.33 4.06
CA LEU A 73 7.62 -11.59 2.91
C LEU A 73 7.89 -12.32 1.58
N GLY A 74 9.12 -12.79 1.34
CA GLY A 74 9.47 -13.65 0.21
C GLY A 74 9.57 -12.97 -1.14
N THR A 75 9.66 -11.65 -1.18
CA THR A 75 9.77 -10.85 -2.42
C THR A 75 11.19 -10.84 -2.97
N LYS A 76 11.34 -10.56 -4.27
CA LYS A 76 12.64 -10.46 -4.94
C LYS A 76 13.28 -9.09 -4.73
N THR A 77 12.49 -8.02 -4.84
CA THR A 77 12.96 -6.63 -4.83
C THR A 77 12.23 -5.81 -3.76
N VAL A 78 10.92 -5.70 -3.86
CA VAL A 78 10.10 -4.79 -3.04
C VAL A 78 10.04 -5.28 -1.59
N GLY A 79 10.32 -4.38 -0.65
CA GLY A 79 10.23 -4.70 0.78
C GLY A 79 11.38 -5.52 1.34
N ARG A 80 12.49 -5.65 0.60
CA ARG A 80 13.70 -6.30 1.11
C ARG A 80 14.42 -5.44 2.16
N GLY A 81 14.14 -4.14 2.16
CA GLY A 81 14.47 -3.22 3.24
C GLY A 81 13.21 -2.45 3.62
N VAL A 82 12.86 -2.42 4.88
CA VAL A 82 11.68 -1.70 5.37
C VAL A 82 12.08 -0.81 6.55
N VAL A 83 11.64 0.43 6.51
CA VAL A 83 11.73 1.35 7.64
C VAL A 83 10.31 1.70 8.07
N TYR A 84 10.01 1.50 9.34
CA TYR A 84 8.70 1.82 9.92
C TYR A 84 8.83 3.01 10.86
N PHE A 85 7.87 3.93 10.76
CA PHE A 85 7.75 5.09 11.65
C PHE A 85 6.36 5.09 12.30
N ASP A 86 6.30 5.30 13.60
CA ASP A 86 5.01 5.54 14.28
C ASP A 86 4.35 6.80 13.73
N GLU A 87 5.15 7.84 13.46
CA GLU A 87 4.71 9.11 12.90
C GLU A 87 5.79 9.70 12.01
N ILE A 88 5.40 10.26 10.87
CA ILE A 88 6.29 10.91 9.93
C ILE A 88 5.54 12.03 9.20
N THR A 89 6.24 12.96 8.60
CA THR A 89 5.63 14.00 7.76
C THR A 89 4.94 13.38 6.55
N SER A 90 5.69 12.61 5.75
CA SER A 90 5.18 11.89 4.57
C SER A 90 6.10 10.74 4.22
N THR A 91 5.53 9.58 3.95
CA THR A 91 6.31 8.41 3.50
C THR A 91 6.98 8.69 2.15
N ASN A 92 6.33 9.40 1.25
CA ASN A 92 6.96 9.81 -0.01
C ASN A 92 8.13 10.76 0.20
N UNK A 93 7.94 11.62 1.02
CA UNK A 93 8.93 12.47 1.28
C UNK A 93 10.09 11.86 1.81
N HIS A 94 9.95 10.91 2.71
CA HIS A 94 11.09 10.20 3.31
C HIS A 94 11.75 9.24 2.33
N ALA A 95 10.95 8.51 1.57
CA ALA A 95 11.45 7.59 0.54
C ALA A 95 12.30 8.32 -0.51
N SER A 96 11.86 9.51 -0.92
CA SER A 96 12.62 10.33 -1.88
C SER A 96 14.00 10.73 -1.31
N ARG A 97 14.05 11.09 -0.03
CA ARG A 97 15.32 11.40 0.64
C ARG A 97 16.23 10.18 0.68
N LEU A 98 15.70 9.02 1.07
CA LEU A 98 16.49 7.77 1.08
C LEU A 98 17.00 7.42 -0.33
N ALA A 99 16.19 7.64 -1.36
CA ALA A 99 16.61 7.40 -2.75
C ALA A 99 17.76 8.32 -3.15
N ALA A 100 17.68 9.61 -2.79
CA ALA A 100 18.74 10.59 -3.04
C ALA A 100 20.04 10.26 -2.27
N GLU A 101 19.91 9.66 -1.09
CA GLU A 101 21.04 9.18 -0.28
C GLU A 101 21.60 7.84 -0.77
N GLY A 102 21.02 7.26 -1.83
CA GLY A 102 21.54 6.06 -2.47
C GLY A 102 21.02 4.74 -1.89
N CYS A 103 19.88 4.72 -1.23
CA CYS A 103 19.35 3.46 -0.69
C CYS A 103 19.16 2.41 -1.77
N PRO A 104 19.17 1.11 -1.41
CA PRO A 104 18.88 0.05 -2.37
C PRO A 104 17.47 0.16 -2.96
N GLU A 105 17.31 -0.34 -4.17
CA GLU A 105 16.01 -0.52 -4.80
C GLU A 105 15.11 -1.43 -3.94
N GLY A 106 13.81 -1.16 -3.95
CA GLY A 106 12.84 -1.91 -3.15
C GLY A 106 12.74 -1.44 -1.70
N MET A 107 13.57 -0.48 -1.30
CA MET A 107 13.46 0.14 0.03
C MET A 107 12.05 0.66 0.22
N THR A 108 11.42 0.29 1.32
CA THR A 108 10.02 0.63 1.61
C THR A 108 9.92 1.41 2.91
N VAL A 109 9.22 2.53 2.87
CA VAL A 109 8.91 3.34 4.04
C VAL A 109 7.45 3.10 4.40
N VAL A 110 7.17 2.76 5.65
CA VAL A 110 5.80 2.52 6.16
C VAL A 110 5.59 3.40 7.39
N ALA A 111 4.40 3.95 7.54
CA ALA A 111 4.10 4.80 8.69
C ALA A 111 2.77 4.44 9.35
N GLY A 112 2.71 4.60 10.68
CA GLY A 112 1.49 4.53 11.47
C GLY A 112 0.61 5.76 11.30
N MET A 113 1.25 6.92 11.01
CA MET A 113 0.58 8.21 10.84
C MET A 113 1.43 9.10 9.93
N GLN A 114 0.77 9.94 9.10
CA GLN A 114 1.45 11.03 8.40
C GLN A 114 0.85 12.37 8.83
N THR A 115 1.69 13.33 9.14
CA THR A 115 1.21 14.69 9.49
C THR A 115 0.92 15.54 8.26
N HIS A 116 1.52 15.22 7.12
CA HIS A 116 1.32 15.92 5.83
C HIS A 116 1.35 14.88 4.70
N GLY A 117 0.41 13.95 4.74
CA GLY A 117 0.25 12.95 3.68
C GLY A 117 -0.06 13.65 2.36
N ARG A 118 0.49 13.15 1.25
CA ARG A 118 0.44 13.81 -0.06
C ARG A 118 -0.36 13.01 -1.05
N GLY A 119 -1.19 13.71 -1.80
CA GLY A 119 -1.91 13.20 -2.97
C GLY A 119 -1.49 13.95 -4.23
N ARG A 120 -2.10 13.60 -5.36
CA ARG A 120 -1.83 14.24 -6.66
C ARG A 120 -2.30 15.71 -6.67
N LEU A 121 -1.63 16.52 -7.48
CA LEU A 121 -2.00 17.92 -7.72
C LEU A 121 -2.03 18.76 -6.43
N GLY A 122 -1.12 18.46 -5.50
CA GLY A 122 -0.98 19.19 -4.25
C GLY A 122 -2.08 18.95 -3.22
N ARG A 123 -2.93 17.94 -3.41
CA ARG A 123 -3.96 17.58 -2.43
C ARG A 123 -3.36 16.83 -1.26
N ASP A 124 -4.01 16.94 -0.10
CA ASP A 124 -3.62 16.18 1.07
C ASP A 124 -4.20 14.76 1.05
N TRP A 125 -3.51 13.85 1.71
CA TRP A 125 -4.00 12.49 2.01
C TRP A 125 -4.14 12.35 3.53
N GLU A 126 -5.36 12.25 4.00
CA GLU A 126 -5.65 12.10 5.44
C GLU A 126 -5.06 10.81 5.97
N SER A 127 -4.24 10.92 6.99
CA SER A 127 -3.45 9.79 7.48
C SER A 127 -3.51 9.65 9.01
N PRO A 128 -4.71 9.48 9.58
CA PRO A 128 -4.84 9.37 11.04
C PRO A 128 -4.10 8.15 11.60
N ARG A 129 -3.64 8.29 12.84
CA ARG A 129 -2.82 7.31 13.53
C ARG A 129 -3.49 5.93 13.55
N ASP A 130 -2.78 4.94 13.04
CA ASP A 130 -3.11 3.51 13.07
C ASP A 130 -4.42 3.12 12.38
N LYS A 131 -5.01 4.01 11.59
CA LYS A 131 -6.28 3.74 10.90
C LYS A 131 -6.13 3.39 9.43
N GLY A 132 -5.00 3.72 8.82
CA GLY A 132 -4.73 3.44 7.41
C GLY A 132 -3.46 2.63 7.20
N ILE A 133 -3.17 2.39 5.93
CA ILE A 133 -1.87 1.90 5.47
C ILE A 133 -1.27 3.04 4.66
N TYR A 134 -0.08 3.47 5.04
CA TYR A 134 0.66 4.54 4.39
C TYR A 134 2.06 4.00 4.10
N LEU A 135 2.35 3.77 2.83
CA LEU A 135 3.66 3.24 2.44
C LEU A 135 4.15 3.84 1.14
N SER A 136 5.47 3.86 0.99
CA SER A 136 6.13 4.30 -0.24
C SER A 136 7.29 3.37 -0.55
N VAL A 137 7.39 2.93 -1.81
CA VAL A 137 8.44 2.04 -2.31
C VAL A 137 9.36 2.82 -3.23
N VAL A 138 10.68 2.66 -3.06
CA VAL A 138 11.70 3.20 -3.97
C VAL A 138 11.96 2.18 -5.06
N LEU A 139 11.74 2.56 -6.32
CA LEU A 139 12.02 1.72 -7.49
C LEU A 139 13.03 2.43 -8.39
N LYS A 140 13.86 1.66 -9.10
CA LYS A 140 14.89 2.20 -9.99
C LYS A 140 14.88 1.47 -11.34
N PRO A 141 13.75 1.52 -12.06
CA PRO A 141 13.63 0.77 -13.31
C PRO A 141 14.53 1.37 -14.40
N PRO A 142 15.19 0.52 -15.21
CA PRO A 142 16.03 0.99 -16.31
C PRO A 142 15.17 1.37 -17.53
N MET A 143 14.49 2.52 -17.45
CA MET A 143 13.56 2.95 -18.50
C MET A 143 13.55 4.47 -18.66
N ALA A 144 12.93 4.93 -19.75
CA ALA A 144 12.73 6.36 -20.02
C ALA A 144 11.55 6.92 -19.20
N PRO A 145 11.59 8.21 -18.84
CA PRO A 145 10.50 8.85 -18.09
C PRO A 145 9.12 8.68 -18.72
N ALA A 146 9.03 8.70 -20.03
CA ALA A 146 7.75 8.56 -20.77
C ALA A 146 7.08 7.19 -20.56
N GLU A 147 7.82 6.18 -20.12
CA GLU A 147 7.30 4.83 -19.89
C GLU A 147 6.74 4.64 -18.49
N THR A 148 6.99 5.58 -17.57
CA THR A 148 6.66 5.40 -16.15
C THR A 148 5.17 5.42 -15.79
N PRO A 149 4.24 5.99 -16.58
CA PRO A 149 2.83 5.97 -16.19
C PRO A 149 2.26 4.57 -15.94
N ILE A 150 2.84 3.53 -16.57
CA ILE A 150 2.46 2.13 -16.34
C ILE A 150 2.51 1.76 -14.84
N PHE A 151 3.44 2.35 -14.07
CA PHE A 151 3.58 2.05 -12.64
C PHE A 151 2.34 2.45 -11.83
N THR A 152 1.66 3.51 -12.22
CA THR A 152 0.42 3.91 -11.52
C THR A 152 -0.68 2.88 -11.77
N LEU A 153 -0.82 2.41 -13.02
CA LEU A 153 -1.81 1.38 -13.38
C LEU A 153 -1.46 0.04 -12.71
N ALA A 154 -0.19 -0.33 -12.77
CA ALA A 154 0.33 -1.55 -12.14
C ALA A 154 0.06 -1.56 -10.63
N ALA A 155 0.35 -0.45 -9.95
CA ALA A 155 0.09 -0.32 -8.52
C ALA A 155 -1.41 -0.40 -8.19
N ALA A 156 -2.27 0.09 -9.08
CA ALA A 156 -3.72 -0.03 -8.90
C ALA A 156 -4.16 -1.50 -8.99
N VAL A 157 -3.63 -2.24 -9.96
CA VAL A 157 -3.88 -3.69 -10.09
C VAL A 157 -3.39 -4.42 -8.82
N ALA A 158 -2.15 -4.12 -8.38
CA ALA A 158 -1.58 -4.70 -7.16
C ALA A 158 -2.47 -4.42 -5.94
N ALA A 159 -2.96 -3.19 -5.79
CA ALA A 159 -3.80 -2.81 -4.66
C ALA A 159 -5.14 -3.57 -4.67
N VAL A 160 -5.80 -3.68 -5.83
CA VAL A 160 -7.06 -4.44 -5.96
C VAL A 160 -6.85 -5.92 -5.60
N LYS A 161 -5.79 -6.53 -6.12
CA LYS A 161 -5.46 -7.94 -5.85
C LYS A 161 -5.15 -8.16 -4.37
N ALA A 162 -4.32 -7.28 -3.78
CA ALA A 162 -3.94 -7.37 -2.36
C ALA A 162 -5.15 -7.20 -1.44
N ILE A 163 -6.01 -6.22 -1.71
CA ILE A 163 -7.24 -6.01 -0.93
C ILE A 163 -8.12 -7.27 -1.02
N TYR A 164 -8.33 -7.79 -2.22
CA TYR A 164 -9.15 -8.99 -2.40
C TYR A 164 -8.54 -10.20 -1.68
N ALA A 165 -7.24 -10.43 -1.85
CA ALA A 165 -6.55 -11.57 -1.23
C ALA A 165 -6.60 -11.50 0.30
N ALA A 166 -6.44 -10.29 0.87
CA ALA A 166 -6.44 -10.12 2.32
C ALA A 166 -7.85 -10.11 2.94
N THR A 167 -8.86 -9.58 2.22
CA THR A 167 -10.16 -9.24 2.83
C THR A 167 -11.37 -9.88 2.14
N GLY A 168 -11.22 -10.37 0.92
CA GLY A 168 -12.32 -10.84 0.08
C GLY A 168 -13.16 -9.70 -0.53
N ILE A 169 -12.81 -8.44 -0.28
CA ILE A 169 -13.57 -7.28 -0.79
C ILE A 169 -13.17 -7.02 -2.24
N ARG A 170 -14.15 -6.95 -3.14
CA ARG A 170 -13.95 -6.64 -4.55
C ARG A 170 -13.99 -5.13 -4.74
N THR A 171 -12.86 -4.56 -5.14
CA THR A 171 -12.72 -3.14 -5.45
C THR A 171 -12.46 -2.95 -6.95
N GLY A 172 -12.64 -1.73 -7.43
CA GLY A 172 -12.35 -1.38 -8.83
C GLY A 172 -11.34 -0.25 -8.93
N VAL A 173 -10.83 -0.03 -10.13
CA VAL A 173 -9.86 1.04 -10.40
C VAL A 173 -10.55 2.17 -11.14
N LYS A 174 -10.48 3.37 -10.57
CA LYS A 174 -10.85 4.61 -11.25
C LYS A 174 -9.56 5.26 -11.79
N TRP A 175 -9.49 5.42 -13.09
CA TRP A 175 -8.34 6.06 -13.74
C TRP A 175 -8.10 7.47 -13.19
N PRO A 176 -6.86 7.89 -12.98
CA PRO A 176 -5.65 7.09 -13.19
C PRO A 176 -5.18 6.29 -11.96
N ASN A 177 -5.59 6.63 -10.75
CA ASN A 177 -4.82 6.30 -9.56
C ASN A 177 -5.66 5.99 -8.30
N ASP A 178 -6.98 5.82 -8.43
CA ASP A 178 -7.86 5.64 -7.26
C ASP A 178 -8.46 4.24 -7.26
N ILE A 179 -8.54 3.63 -6.08
CA ILE A 179 -9.23 2.37 -5.85
C ILE A 179 -10.58 2.68 -5.21
N ILE A 180 -11.63 2.12 -5.79
CA ILE A 180 -13.03 2.47 -5.48
C ILE A 180 -13.78 1.23 -4.97
N TYR A 181 -14.60 1.43 -3.95
CA TYR A 181 -15.58 0.48 -3.49
C TYR A 181 -16.93 1.19 -3.38
N ASP A 182 -17.93 0.68 -4.10
CA ASP A 182 -19.30 1.22 -4.08
C ASP A 182 -19.32 2.74 -4.29
N GLY A 183 -18.65 3.20 -5.35
CA GLY A 183 -18.58 4.62 -5.72
C GLY A 183 -17.66 5.48 -4.84
N ARG A 184 -17.08 4.94 -3.76
CA ARG A 184 -16.28 5.71 -2.79
C ARG A 184 -14.82 5.26 -2.81
N LYS A 185 -13.93 6.21 -2.55
CA LYS A 185 -12.47 5.98 -2.60
C LYS A 185 -11.99 5.24 -1.36
N VAL A 186 -11.34 4.09 -1.59
CA VAL A 186 -10.67 3.26 -0.57
C VAL A 186 -9.16 3.53 -0.53
N SER A 187 -8.56 3.78 -1.70
CA SER A 187 -7.11 3.93 -1.79
C SER A 187 -6.74 4.93 -2.87
N GLY A 188 -5.59 5.57 -2.69
CA GLY A 188 -4.98 6.46 -3.67
C GLY A 188 -3.51 6.13 -3.87
N ILE A 189 -3.06 6.30 -5.11
CA ILE A 189 -1.68 6.02 -5.52
C ILE A 189 -1.04 7.35 -5.96
N LEU A 190 0.20 7.58 -5.52
CA LEU A 190 0.98 8.75 -5.90
C LEU A 190 2.35 8.30 -6.40
N LEU A 191 2.59 8.46 -7.67
CA LEU A 191 3.90 8.21 -8.28
C LEU A 191 4.65 9.55 -8.39
N GLU A 192 5.84 9.61 -7.78
CA GLU A 192 6.76 10.73 -7.94
C GLU A 192 8.05 10.22 -8.57
N MET A 193 8.70 11.05 -9.37
CA MET A 193 9.85 10.63 -10.17
C MET A 193 10.98 11.65 -10.07
N ASN A 194 12.20 11.13 -10.03
CA ASN A 194 13.41 11.89 -10.33
C ASN A 194 14.03 11.26 -11.58
N SER A 195 14.30 12.09 -12.58
CA SER A 195 14.82 11.61 -13.86
C SER A 195 15.71 12.65 -14.53
N GLU A 196 16.53 12.16 -15.43
CA GLU A 196 17.19 12.98 -16.46
C GLU A 196 16.30 12.94 -17.72
N ALA A 197 16.76 13.53 -18.82
CA ALA A 197 15.95 13.62 -20.04
C ALA A 197 15.56 12.24 -20.62
N ASP A 198 16.45 11.28 -20.48
CA ASP A 198 16.35 9.98 -21.15
C ASP A 198 16.26 8.78 -20.19
N ARG A 199 16.38 9.00 -18.87
CA ARG A 199 16.39 7.89 -17.91
C ARG A 199 15.78 8.29 -16.57
N VAL A 200 15.18 7.33 -15.94
CA VAL A 200 14.69 7.43 -14.56
C VAL A 200 15.86 7.19 -13.61
N ASN A 201 16.06 8.08 -12.63
CA ASN A 201 16.99 7.85 -11.53
C ASN A 201 16.30 7.02 -10.43
N TRP A 202 15.09 7.41 -10.06
CA TRP A 202 14.20 6.63 -9.18
C TRP A 202 12.75 7.07 -9.31
N LEU A 203 11.86 6.14 -8.95
CA LEU A 203 10.44 6.39 -8.75
C LEU A 203 10.11 6.19 -7.27
N ILE A 204 9.23 6.99 -6.74
CA ILE A 204 8.63 6.79 -5.42
C ILE A 204 7.17 6.42 -5.64
N LEU A 205 6.84 5.19 -5.36
CA LEU A 205 5.47 4.68 -5.50
C LEU A 205 4.80 4.73 -4.13
N GLY A 206 4.02 5.79 -3.88
CA GLY A 206 3.26 5.98 -2.65
C GLY A 206 1.86 5.38 -2.77
N ILE A 207 1.44 4.66 -1.73
CA ILE A 207 0.09 4.07 -1.67
C ILE A 207 -0.50 4.36 -0.29
N GLY A 208 -1.68 5.00 -0.29
CA GLY A 208 -2.49 5.19 0.89
C GLY A 208 -3.75 4.34 0.80
N ILE A 209 -4.06 3.55 1.83
CA ILE A 209 -5.29 2.75 1.90
C ILE A 209 -6.03 3.13 3.17
N ASN A 210 -7.30 3.47 3.04
CA ASN A 210 -8.20 3.65 4.17
C ASN A 210 -8.55 2.27 4.72
N TYR A 211 -8.08 1.93 5.92
CA TYR A 211 -8.25 0.59 6.47
C TYR A 211 -9.38 0.51 7.49
N SER A 212 -9.35 1.35 8.55
CA SER A 212 -10.31 1.31 9.65
C SER A 212 -10.89 2.68 10.02
N GLN A 213 -10.73 3.68 9.15
CA GLN A 213 -11.34 4.98 9.37
C GLN A 213 -12.86 4.84 9.43
N THR A 214 -13.47 5.57 10.37
CA THR A 214 -14.91 5.78 10.43
C THR A 214 -15.27 7.05 9.64
N GLU A 215 -16.54 7.33 9.47
CA GLU A 215 -16.98 8.54 8.77
C GLU A 215 -16.44 9.82 9.41
N ASP A 216 -16.33 9.83 10.74
CA ASP A 216 -15.83 11.00 11.49
C ASP A 216 -14.33 11.23 11.34
N ASP A 217 -13.60 10.24 10.88
CA ASP A 217 -12.16 10.39 10.61
C ASP A 217 -11.88 11.09 9.27
N PHE A 218 -12.88 11.25 8.42
CA PHE A 218 -12.74 11.93 7.14
C PHE A 218 -13.21 13.38 7.25
N PRO A 219 -12.47 14.35 6.65
CA PRO A 219 -12.95 15.72 6.52
C PRO A 219 -14.35 15.76 5.87
N ALA A 220 -15.17 16.72 6.28
CA ALA A 220 -16.56 16.84 5.82
C ALA A 220 -16.68 16.85 4.30
N GLU A 221 -15.69 17.44 3.61
CA GLU A 221 -15.66 17.64 2.15
C GLU A 221 -15.49 16.33 1.36
N ILE A 222 -15.01 15.27 2.02
CA ILE A 222 -14.76 13.99 1.34
C ILE A 222 -15.47 12.81 2.00
N ARG A 223 -16.21 13.06 3.06
CA ARG A 223 -16.87 12.03 3.88
C ARG A 223 -17.79 11.12 3.05
N ASP A 224 -18.53 11.72 2.13
CA ASP A 224 -19.45 11.01 1.23
C ASP A 224 -18.73 10.27 0.10
N ARG A 225 -17.45 10.58 -0.16
CA ARG A 225 -16.65 10.05 -1.27
C ARG A 225 -15.53 9.13 -0.85
N ALA A 226 -15.34 8.93 0.47
CA ALA A 226 -14.28 8.06 1.00
C ALA A 226 -14.89 6.93 1.84
N VAL A 227 -14.21 5.80 1.88
CA VAL A 227 -14.62 4.65 2.68
C VAL A 227 -13.37 3.85 3.08
N SER A 228 -13.43 3.20 4.23
CA SER A 228 -12.35 2.30 4.65
C SER A 228 -12.72 0.83 4.41
N ILE A 229 -11.71 -0.03 4.40
CA ILE A 229 -11.85 -1.49 4.22
C ILE A 229 -12.82 -2.07 5.25
N LEU A 230 -12.65 -1.72 6.54
CA LEU A 230 -13.50 -2.28 7.60
C LEU A 230 -14.94 -1.77 7.51
N SER A 231 -15.15 -0.51 7.13
CA SER A 231 -16.50 0.03 6.90
C SER A 231 -17.17 -0.65 5.70
N ALA A 232 -16.40 -0.90 4.62
CA ALA A 232 -16.88 -1.62 3.44
C ALA A 232 -17.30 -3.06 3.76
N SER A 233 -16.60 -3.73 4.67
CA SER A 233 -16.91 -5.12 5.06
C SER A 233 -18.17 -5.23 5.93
N GLY A 234 -18.57 -4.14 6.61
CA GLY A 234 -19.75 -4.09 7.48
C GLY A 234 -21.02 -3.58 6.80
N SER A 235 -20.91 -2.88 5.72
CA SER A 235 -22.03 -2.20 5.06
C SER A 235 -22.64 -3.03 3.92
N GLY A 236 -23.57 -3.91 4.25
CA GLY A 236 -24.58 -4.21 3.26
C GLY A 236 -24.56 -5.52 2.51
N SER A 237 -24.40 -6.63 3.22
CA SER A 237 -25.02 -7.86 2.75
C SER A 237 -25.50 -8.68 3.96
N PRO A 238 -26.80 -8.99 4.05
CA PRO A 238 -27.31 -9.85 5.13
C PRO A 238 -26.73 -11.25 5.15
N GLN A 239 -25.94 -11.60 4.12
CA GLN A 239 -25.48 -12.97 3.89
C GLN A 239 -24.02 -13.23 4.31
N ARG A 240 -23.27 -12.20 4.74
CA ARG A 240 -21.92 -12.41 5.29
C ARG A 240 -21.88 -12.10 6.79
N LYS A 241 -22.28 -13.08 7.59
CA LYS A 241 -21.76 -13.18 8.96
C LYS A 241 -20.30 -13.57 8.82
N SER A 242 -19.44 -12.57 8.69
CA SER A 242 -18.01 -12.78 8.65
C SER A 242 -17.55 -13.25 10.02
N THR A 243 -17.37 -14.54 10.18
CA THR A 243 -16.60 -15.13 11.28
C THR A 243 -15.07 -14.98 11.08
N UNK A 244 -14.67 -14.39 10.03
CA UNK A 244 -13.50 -14.20 9.80
C UNK A 244 -13.00 -13.20 10.58
N VAL A 245 -12.09 -13.53 11.18
CA VAL A 245 -11.23 -12.56 11.81
C VAL A 245 -10.81 -11.57 10.72
N GLN A 246 -11.12 -10.32 10.91
CA GLN A 246 -10.70 -9.29 9.96
C GLN A 246 -9.16 -9.31 9.88
N PRO A 247 -8.59 -9.43 8.69
CA PRO A 247 -7.14 -9.44 8.54
C PRO A 247 -6.58 -8.10 9.02
N GLY A 248 -5.51 -8.16 9.76
CA GLY A 248 -4.86 -6.94 10.25
C GLY A 248 -4.15 -6.15 9.16
N ARG A 249 -3.73 -4.94 9.50
CA ARG A 249 -2.96 -4.08 8.58
C ARG A 249 -1.70 -4.77 8.08
N LEU A 250 -1.02 -5.53 8.93
CA LEU A 250 0.20 -6.27 8.55
C LEU A 250 -0.06 -7.25 7.40
N THR A 251 -1.16 -7.99 7.48
CA THR A 251 -1.54 -8.96 6.43
C THR A 251 -1.74 -8.25 5.10
N LEU A 252 -2.45 -7.13 5.10
CA LEU A 252 -2.70 -6.36 3.88
C LEU A 252 -1.42 -5.70 3.34
N ILE A 253 -0.56 -5.16 4.22
CA ILE A 253 0.74 -4.58 3.82
C ILE A 253 1.58 -5.66 3.12
N ARG A 254 1.70 -6.85 3.71
CA ARG A 254 2.48 -7.94 3.11
C ARG A 254 1.90 -8.38 1.77
N ALA A 255 0.57 -8.51 1.67
CA ALA A 255 -0.09 -8.85 0.40
C ALA A 255 0.21 -7.79 -0.65
N LEU A 256 0.10 -6.51 -0.29
CA LEU A 256 0.37 -5.39 -1.19
C LEU A 256 1.83 -5.40 -1.68
N LEU A 257 2.79 -5.59 -0.78
CA LEU A 257 4.21 -5.62 -1.16
C LEU A 257 4.53 -6.79 -2.10
N ARG A 258 3.90 -7.96 -1.89
CA ARG A 258 4.04 -9.12 -2.80
C ARG A 258 3.47 -8.82 -4.18
N GLU A 259 2.27 -8.25 -4.24
CA GLU A 259 1.64 -7.91 -5.52
C GLU A 259 2.43 -6.84 -6.27
N ILE A 260 2.96 -5.83 -5.56
CA ILE A 260 3.82 -4.81 -6.17
C ILE A 260 5.11 -5.46 -6.70
N ASP A 261 5.70 -6.38 -5.94
CA ASP A 261 6.92 -7.07 -6.38
C ASP A 261 6.67 -7.89 -7.64
N GLU A 262 5.59 -8.68 -7.66
CA GLU A 262 5.19 -9.49 -8.84
C GLU A 262 5.03 -8.61 -10.08
N ILE A 263 4.21 -7.58 -9.95
CA ILE A 263 3.94 -6.64 -11.05
C ILE A 263 5.22 -5.91 -11.49
N TYR A 264 6.10 -5.57 -10.54
CA TYR A 264 7.39 -4.96 -10.87
C TYR A 264 8.26 -5.90 -11.70
N GLN A 265 8.30 -7.18 -11.34
CA GLN A 265 9.03 -8.17 -12.15
C GLN A 265 8.41 -8.31 -13.55
N ASP A 266 7.10 -8.22 -13.68
CA ASP A 266 6.42 -8.25 -14.99
C ASP A 266 6.82 -7.04 -15.85
N ILE A 267 6.86 -5.83 -15.27
CA ILE A 267 7.31 -4.63 -15.99
C ILE A 267 8.75 -4.81 -16.46
N LEU A 268 9.66 -5.25 -15.58
CA LEU A 268 11.05 -5.47 -15.92
C LEU A 268 11.23 -6.56 -17.01
N GLY A 269 10.31 -7.52 -17.04
CA GLY A 269 10.27 -8.59 -18.06
C GLY A 269 9.59 -8.20 -19.37
N GLY A 270 9.05 -6.98 -19.47
CA GLY A 270 8.34 -6.51 -20.67
C GLY A 270 6.91 -7.03 -20.80
N ASN A 271 6.30 -7.55 -19.73
CA ASN A 271 4.96 -8.16 -19.73
C ASN A 271 3.84 -7.13 -19.49
N ASN A 272 4.01 -5.89 -19.96
CA ASN A 272 3.07 -4.80 -19.71
C ASN A 272 1.64 -5.12 -20.19
N GLY A 273 1.49 -5.90 -21.25
CA GLY A 273 0.17 -6.28 -21.77
C GLY A 273 -0.70 -6.98 -20.74
N VAL A 274 -0.12 -7.88 -19.93
CA VAL A 274 -0.86 -8.59 -18.87
C VAL A 274 -1.41 -7.59 -17.84
N ILE A 275 -0.58 -6.62 -17.45
CA ILE A 275 -0.96 -5.57 -16.49
C ILE A 275 -2.13 -4.73 -17.04
N LEU A 276 -2.03 -4.32 -18.30
CA LEU A 276 -3.06 -3.50 -18.95
C LEU A 276 -4.39 -4.27 -19.07
N ASP A 277 -4.32 -5.56 -19.39
CA ASP A 277 -5.51 -6.41 -19.46
C ASP A 277 -6.16 -6.61 -18.08
N GLU A 278 -5.36 -6.81 -17.05
CA GLU A 278 -5.88 -6.87 -15.67
C GLU A 278 -6.49 -5.53 -15.26
N TRP A 279 -5.84 -4.42 -15.59
CA TRP A 279 -6.37 -3.09 -15.30
C TRP A 279 -7.75 -2.89 -15.95
N ARG A 280 -7.88 -3.30 -17.24
CA ARG A 280 -9.17 -3.22 -17.95
C ARG A 280 -10.28 -3.99 -17.20
N LYS A 281 -9.98 -5.18 -16.70
CA LYS A 281 -10.93 -6.01 -15.93
C LYS A 281 -11.41 -5.33 -14.65
N TYR A 282 -10.51 -4.60 -13.97
CA TYR A 282 -10.83 -3.94 -12.72
C TYR A 282 -11.36 -2.52 -12.89
N SER A 283 -11.32 -1.97 -14.11
CA SER A 283 -11.68 -0.58 -14.37
C SER A 283 -13.15 -0.31 -14.09
N VAL A 284 -13.42 0.74 -13.31
CA VAL A 284 -14.76 1.32 -13.16
C VAL A 284 -14.91 2.59 -14.01
N THR A 285 -13.90 2.92 -14.82
CA THR A 285 -13.87 4.11 -15.66
C THR A 285 -14.30 3.80 -17.10
N LEU A 286 -13.81 2.68 -17.65
CA LEU A 286 -14.07 2.34 -19.07
C LEU A 286 -15.56 2.11 -19.33
N GLY A 287 -16.03 2.61 -20.45
CA GLY A 287 -17.43 2.54 -20.85
C GLY A 287 -18.32 3.58 -20.16
N LYS A 288 -17.77 4.40 -19.27
CA LYS A 288 -18.53 5.43 -18.55
C LYS A 288 -18.36 6.80 -19.17
N GLU A 289 -19.37 7.64 -19.01
CA GLU A 289 -19.28 9.05 -19.34
C GLU A 289 -18.38 9.75 -18.33
N VAL A 290 -17.43 10.52 -18.82
CA VAL A 290 -16.44 11.24 -18.01
C VAL A 290 -16.39 12.71 -18.40
N ARG A 291 -16.02 13.54 -17.45
CA ARG A 291 -15.78 14.97 -17.61
C ARG A 291 -14.36 15.30 -17.21
N PHE A 292 -13.70 16.14 -17.97
CA PHE A 292 -12.32 16.57 -17.69
C PHE A 292 -12.10 17.97 -18.27
N SER A 293 -11.05 18.63 -17.77
CA SER A 293 -10.65 19.95 -18.25
C SER A 293 -9.27 19.86 -18.92
N LEU A 294 -9.12 20.45 -20.07
CA LEU A 294 -7.88 20.55 -20.82
C LEU A 294 -7.67 22.00 -21.23
N ARG A 295 -6.58 22.63 -20.80
CA ARG A 295 -6.28 24.05 -21.10
C ARG A 295 -7.46 24.97 -20.78
N ASN A 296 -8.08 24.77 -19.61
CA ASN A 296 -9.24 25.54 -19.11
C ASN A 296 -10.53 25.36 -19.94
N THR A 297 -10.58 24.38 -20.84
CA THR A 297 -11.79 24.01 -21.55
C THR A 297 -12.34 22.70 -21.00
N GLU A 298 -13.61 22.68 -20.66
CA GLU A 298 -14.30 21.48 -20.18
C GLU A 298 -14.73 20.61 -21.36
N TYR A 299 -14.51 19.30 -21.22
CA TYR A 299 -14.91 18.28 -22.20
C TYR A 299 -15.67 17.17 -21.49
N THR A 300 -16.61 16.56 -22.24
CA THR A 300 -17.28 15.33 -21.82
C THR A 300 -17.12 14.29 -22.92
N GLY A 301 -17.21 13.03 -22.56
CA GLY A 301 -17.11 11.94 -23.52
C GLY A 301 -17.18 10.58 -22.81
N VAL A 302 -17.02 9.52 -23.57
CA VAL A 302 -17.00 8.16 -23.04
C VAL A 302 -15.56 7.68 -22.96
N ALA A 303 -15.15 7.19 -21.79
CA ALA A 303 -13.82 6.57 -21.60
C ALA A 303 -13.79 5.26 -22.39
N ALA A 304 -13.06 5.24 -23.50
CA ALA A 304 -13.09 4.13 -24.46
C ALA A 304 -12.11 3.02 -24.12
N ASP A 305 -10.84 3.37 -23.81
CA ASP A 305 -9.78 2.40 -23.53
C ASP A 305 -8.59 3.11 -22.90
N ILE A 306 -7.53 2.36 -22.62
CA ILE A 306 -6.21 2.87 -22.26
C ILE A 306 -5.20 2.49 -23.34
N THR A 307 -4.19 3.33 -23.54
CA THR A 307 -3.08 3.04 -24.45
C THR A 307 -2.04 2.12 -23.77
N ASP A 308 -1.09 1.64 -24.55
CA ASP A 308 0.03 0.83 -24.03
C ASP A 308 0.90 1.61 -23.02
N SER A 309 0.87 2.94 -23.08
CA SER A 309 1.57 3.80 -22.11
C SER A 309 0.72 4.14 -20.88
N GLY A 310 -0.56 3.69 -20.83
CA GLY A 310 -1.45 3.92 -19.70
C GLY A 310 -2.26 5.22 -19.76
N SER A 311 -2.22 5.93 -20.88
CA SER A 311 -3.08 7.11 -21.12
C SER A 311 -4.53 6.67 -21.33
N LEU A 312 -5.49 7.51 -20.91
CA LEU A 312 -6.91 7.23 -21.12
C LEU A 312 -7.35 7.78 -22.48
N LEU A 313 -8.02 6.96 -23.28
CA LEU A 313 -8.64 7.37 -24.54
C LEU A 313 -10.10 7.71 -24.28
N VAL A 314 -10.51 8.92 -24.64
CA VAL A 314 -11.90 9.39 -24.47
C VAL A 314 -12.50 9.78 -25.83
N ASP A 315 -13.62 9.18 -26.15
CA ASP A 315 -14.45 9.57 -27.31
C ASP A 315 -15.32 10.75 -26.87
N CYS A 316 -14.88 11.96 -27.20
CA CYS A 316 -15.52 13.18 -26.72
C CYS A 316 -16.80 13.50 -27.47
N SER A 317 -17.71 14.24 -26.81
CA SER A 317 -19.02 14.62 -27.35
C SER A 317 -18.93 15.51 -28.60
N ASP A 318 -17.78 16.15 -28.80
CA ASP A 318 -17.51 16.95 -30.04
C ASP A 318 -17.04 16.08 -31.21
N GLY A 319 -17.04 14.75 -31.08
CA GLY A 319 -16.64 13.81 -32.12
C GLY A 319 -15.15 13.55 -32.24
N ILE A 320 -14.33 14.13 -31.36
CA ILE A 320 -12.87 13.99 -31.39
C ILE A 320 -12.42 13.00 -30.29
N ARG A 321 -11.63 12.00 -30.67
CA ARG A 321 -10.98 11.12 -29.67
C ARG A 321 -9.75 11.84 -29.09
N ARG A 322 -9.68 11.90 -27.77
CA ARG A 322 -8.56 12.53 -27.06
C ARG A 322 -7.83 11.52 -26.20
N GLU A 323 -6.51 11.66 -26.16
CA GLU A 323 -5.64 10.90 -25.26
C GLU A 323 -5.31 11.77 -24.06
N LEU A 324 -5.59 11.26 -22.84
CA LEU A 324 -5.40 11.97 -21.59
C LEU A 324 -4.22 11.36 -20.80
N LEU A 325 -3.25 12.19 -20.48
CA LEU A 325 -2.07 11.78 -19.70
C LEU A 325 -2.39 11.81 -18.20
N SER A 326 -2.04 10.76 -17.48
CA SER A 326 -2.36 10.61 -16.05
C SER A 326 -1.73 11.68 -15.16
N GLY A 327 -0.61 12.24 -15.54
CA GLY A 327 0.09 13.27 -14.76
C GLY A 327 -0.61 14.63 -14.75
N GLU A 328 -1.40 14.91 -15.76
CA GLU A 328 -1.91 16.26 -16.04
C GLU A 328 -3.39 16.46 -15.72
N ILE A 329 -4.17 15.39 -15.73
CA ILE A 329 -5.63 15.48 -15.75
C ILE A 329 -6.27 14.66 -14.63
N SER A 330 -7.35 15.20 -14.07
CA SER A 330 -8.26 14.47 -13.20
C SER A 330 -9.60 14.32 -13.90
N ILE A 331 -10.16 13.12 -13.92
CA ILE A 331 -11.48 12.87 -14.50
C ILE A 331 -12.53 12.71 -13.42
N ARG A 332 -13.76 13.00 -13.74
CA ARG A 332 -14.93 12.80 -12.88
C ARG A 332 -16.05 12.14 -13.67
N GLY A 333 -16.86 11.34 -13.02
CA GLY A 333 -18.14 10.90 -13.58
C GLY A 333 -19.06 12.10 -13.80
N ILE A 334 -20.01 11.97 -14.68
CA ILE A 334 -20.95 13.09 -15.01
C ILE A 334 -21.83 13.43 -13.80
N PHE A 335 -22.23 12.41 -13.04
CA PHE A 335 -23.13 12.61 -11.90
C PHE A 335 -22.40 12.66 -10.56
N GLY A 336 -21.08 12.44 -10.52
CA GLY A 336 -20.37 12.45 -9.25
C GLY A 336 -18.91 12.06 -9.37
N TYR A 337 -18.35 11.55 -8.26
CA TYR A 337 -16.93 11.21 -8.17
C TYR A 337 -16.57 10.01 -9.04
N SER A 338 -17.44 9.02 -9.10
CA SER A 338 -17.17 7.75 -9.80
C SER A 338 -18.45 7.03 -10.24
N ASP A 339 -19.34 7.72 -10.91
CA ASP A 339 -20.63 7.16 -11.37
C ASP A 339 -20.48 5.99 -12.32
#